data_b3ff587c73c8aaf8b3efdffe1f74a1b8
#
_entry.id   b3ff587c73c8aaf8b3efdffe1f74a1b8
#
_cell.length_a   1.000
_cell.length_b   1.000
_cell.length_c   1.000
_cell.angle_alpha   90.00
_cell.angle_beta   90.00
_cell.angle_gamma   90.00
#
_symmetry.space_group_name_H-M   'P 1'
#
loop_
_entity.id
_entity.type
_entity.pdbx_description
1 polymer ?
#
loop_
_entity_poly.entity_id
_entity_poly.type
_entity_poly.pdbx_seq_one_letter_code
_entity_poly.pdbx_strand_id
1 'polypeptide(L)'
;MEILGLVFLGSATPHRKAMTAFVEGTLGLARVDAGTTEADMFTLPDGSGFAVSDEREEGGTTSRTVGLLVADLDTAVAELRAAGVAVDDPQQNDRYRYAHFVAPDGELYELVEERAAGKSRPGSPCRAFAVPRRQ
;
A
#
# COMPACT_ATOMS: atom_id res chain seq x y z
N MET A 1 -1.33 -15.94 11.38
CA MET A 1 -1.36 -14.47 11.64
C MET A 1 -2.79 -13.97 11.51
N GLU A 2 -3.08 -12.89 12.17
CA GLU A 2 -4.37 -12.24 12.08
C GLU A 2 -4.26 -11.00 11.20
N ILE A 3 -5.06 -10.94 10.15
CA ILE A 3 -5.18 -9.75 9.31
C ILE A 3 -6.30 -8.89 9.88
N LEU A 4 -5.95 -7.68 10.28
CA LEU A 4 -6.87 -6.77 10.98
C LEU A 4 -7.72 -5.92 10.03
N GLY A 5 -7.27 -5.76 8.79
CA GLY A 5 -7.99 -4.97 7.80
C GLY A 5 -7.14 -4.61 6.61
N LEU A 6 -7.73 -3.85 5.71
CA LEU A 6 -7.02 -3.27 4.57
C LEU A 6 -6.49 -1.89 4.95
N VAL A 7 -5.26 -1.59 4.57
CA VAL A 7 -4.68 -0.26 4.71
C VAL A 7 -4.86 0.52 3.41
N PHE A 8 -4.54 -0.10 2.29
CA PHE A 8 -4.70 0.54 0.99
C PHE A 8 -4.78 -0.48 -0.16
N LEU A 9 -5.27 -0.01 -1.29
CA LEU A 9 -5.16 -0.68 -2.58
C LEU A 9 -4.39 0.24 -3.51
N GLY A 10 -3.35 -0.29 -4.15
CA GLY A 10 -2.56 0.44 -5.13
C GLY A 10 -2.82 -0.05 -6.54
N SER A 11 -2.83 0.85 -7.50
CA SER A 11 -2.89 0.56 -8.92
C SER A 11 -1.68 1.18 -9.60
N ALA A 12 -0.75 0.33 -10.04
CA ALA A 12 0.41 0.75 -10.83
C ALA A 12 0.07 0.53 -12.30
N THR A 13 0.03 1.60 -13.09
CA THR A 13 -0.56 1.53 -14.42
C THR A 13 0.16 2.46 -15.41
N PRO A 14 0.27 2.06 -16.69
CA PRO A 14 0.74 2.96 -17.74
C PRO A 14 -0.27 4.08 -18.03
N HIS A 15 -1.47 4.00 -17.47
CA HIS A 15 -2.53 4.99 -17.65
C HIS A 15 -2.75 5.84 -16.40
N ARG A 16 -1.67 6.18 -15.68
CA ARG A 16 -1.72 6.90 -14.41
C ARG A 16 -2.59 8.15 -14.47
N LYS A 17 -2.37 9.01 -15.46
CA LYS A 17 -3.09 10.27 -15.56
C LYS A 17 -4.60 10.08 -15.72
N ALA A 18 -4.99 9.16 -16.60
CA ALA A 18 -6.40 8.85 -16.83
C ALA A 18 -7.03 8.19 -15.60
N MET A 19 -6.28 7.30 -14.92
CA MET A 19 -6.76 6.61 -13.73
C MET A 19 -6.93 7.58 -12.56
N THR A 20 -5.98 8.48 -12.35
CA THR A 20 -6.08 9.51 -11.31
C THR A 20 -7.29 10.41 -11.55
N ALA A 21 -7.49 10.85 -12.79
CA ALA A 21 -8.66 11.67 -13.15
C ALA A 21 -9.98 10.92 -12.89
N PHE A 22 -10.00 9.63 -13.16
CA PHE A 22 -11.17 8.79 -12.92
C PHE A 22 -11.47 8.63 -11.42
N VAL A 23 -10.46 8.34 -10.65
CA VAL A 23 -10.60 8.16 -9.18
C VAL A 23 -11.05 9.46 -8.52
N GLU A 24 -10.43 10.57 -8.87
CA GLU A 24 -10.73 11.87 -8.29
C GLU A 24 -12.07 12.44 -8.80
N GLY A 25 -12.26 12.44 -10.11
CA GLY A 25 -13.41 13.11 -10.73
C GLY A 25 -14.66 12.25 -10.80
N THR A 26 -14.55 11.00 -11.20
CA THR A 26 -15.71 10.13 -11.42
C THR A 26 -16.08 9.37 -10.14
N LEU A 27 -15.09 8.77 -9.47
CA LEU A 27 -15.36 8.07 -8.21
C LEU A 27 -15.48 9.03 -7.03
N GLY A 28 -14.91 10.22 -7.14
CA GLY A 28 -15.04 11.27 -6.12
C GLY A 28 -14.22 11.03 -4.86
N LEU A 29 -13.14 10.27 -4.94
CA LEU A 29 -12.27 10.06 -3.78
C LEU A 29 -11.49 11.33 -3.45
N ALA A 30 -11.31 11.58 -2.16
CA ALA A 30 -10.56 12.76 -1.70
C ALA A 30 -9.05 12.55 -1.89
N ARG A 31 -8.44 13.50 -2.58
CA ARG A 31 -6.99 13.47 -2.79
C ARG A 31 -6.24 13.85 -1.51
N VAL A 32 -5.15 13.17 -1.26
CA VAL A 32 -4.28 13.42 -0.10
C VAL A 32 -2.89 13.81 -0.58
N ASP A 33 -2.34 14.86 0.02
CA ASP A 33 -0.93 15.20 -0.18
C ASP A 33 -0.09 14.35 0.77
N ALA A 34 0.55 13.33 0.20
CA ALA A 34 1.38 12.40 0.96
C ALA A 34 2.87 12.76 0.89
N GLY A 35 3.21 13.93 0.33
CA GLY A 35 4.60 14.37 0.21
C GLY A 35 5.43 13.57 -0.78
N THR A 36 4.80 12.88 -1.71
CA THR A 36 5.48 12.10 -2.74
C THR A 36 4.95 12.41 -4.12
N THR A 37 5.84 12.36 -5.12
CA THR A 37 5.47 12.41 -6.53
C THR A 37 5.39 11.03 -7.17
N GLU A 38 5.70 9.99 -6.41
CA GLU A 38 5.72 8.61 -6.92
C GLU A 38 4.34 8.02 -7.10
N ALA A 39 3.36 8.57 -6.39
CA ALA A 39 1.98 8.12 -6.50
C ALA A 39 1.02 9.26 -6.22
N ASP A 40 -0.16 9.17 -6.80
CA ASP A 40 -1.31 9.99 -6.45
C ASP A 40 -2.10 9.24 -5.39
N MET A 41 -2.27 9.87 -4.22
CA MET A 41 -2.87 9.24 -3.04
C MET A 41 -4.27 9.76 -2.80
N PHE A 42 -5.15 8.86 -2.37
CA PHE A 42 -6.54 9.15 -2.05
C PHE A 42 -6.93 8.48 -0.74
N THR A 43 -7.92 9.04 -0.08
CA THR A 43 -8.48 8.45 1.14
C THR A 43 -9.94 8.12 0.96
N LEU A 44 -10.37 7.04 1.59
CA LEU A 44 -11.77 6.63 1.64
C LEU A 44 -12.36 7.01 3.01
N PRO A 45 -13.71 7.07 3.11
CA PRO A 45 -14.36 7.46 4.38
C PRO A 45 -14.03 6.59 5.57
N ASP A 46 -13.69 5.32 5.36
CA ASP A 46 -13.30 4.40 6.43
C ASP A 46 -11.84 4.55 6.87
N GLY A 47 -11.11 5.50 6.28
CA GLY A 47 -9.70 5.72 6.58
C GLY A 47 -8.73 4.88 5.77
N SER A 48 -9.21 3.95 4.96
CA SER A 48 -8.36 3.22 4.03
C SER A 48 -7.92 4.12 2.88
N GLY A 49 -6.92 3.68 2.14
CA GLY A 49 -6.33 4.48 1.08
C GLY A 49 -6.44 3.82 -0.28
N PHE A 50 -6.28 4.65 -1.29
CA PHE A 50 -6.13 4.21 -2.67
C PHE A 50 -4.96 4.98 -3.28
N ALA A 51 -4.12 4.29 -4.04
CA ALA A 51 -2.95 4.90 -4.65
C ALA A 51 -2.91 4.58 -6.15
N VAL A 52 -2.53 5.56 -6.95
CA VAL A 52 -2.30 5.38 -8.38
C VAL A 52 -0.86 5.77 -8.67
N SER A 53 -0.12 4.87 -9.29
CA SER A 53 1.29 5.10 -9.63
C SER A 53 1.57 4.69 -11.07
N ASP A 54 2.77 5.01 -11.53
CA ASP A 54 3.23 4.54 -12.82
C ASP A 54 3.41 3.02 -12.81
N GLU A 55 3.35 2.41 -13.99
CA GLU A 55 3.57 0.97 -14.12
C GLU A 55 4.91 0.57 -13.50
N ARG A 56 4.95 -0.63 -12.91
CA ARG A 56 6.16 -1.13 -12.26
C ARG A 56 7.16 -1.70 -13.24
N GLU A 57 6.65 -2.26 -14.32
CA GLU A 57 7.46 -2.84 -15.40
C GLU A 57 7.07 -2.23 -16.71
N GLU A 58 8.05 -2.02 -17.57
CA GLU A 58 7.79 -1.68 -18.95
C GLU A 58 7.01 -2.81 -19.61
N GLY A 59 6.02 -2.47 -20.41
CA GLY A 59 5.22 -3.45 -21.13
C GLY A 59 3.74 -3.15 -21.17
N GLY A 60 3.30 -2.03 -20.58
CA GLY A 60 1.92 -1.57 -20.66
C GLY A 60 0.93 -2.33 -19.80
N THR A 61 1.40 -2.98 -18.73
CA THR A 61 0.57 -3.81 -17.85
C THR A 61 0.21 -3.07 -16.56
N THR A 62 -1.03 -3.17 -16.16
CA THR A 62 -1.48 -2.70 -14.85
C THR A 62 -1.32 -3.81 -13.81
N SER A 63 -0.80 -3.45 -12.64
CA SER A 63 -0.70 -4.36 -11.50
C SER A 63 -1.28 -3.74 -10.24
N ARG A 64 -1.64 -4.58 -9.28
CA ARG A 64 -2.26 -4.14 -8.03
C ARG A 64 -1.35 -4.45 -6.85
N THR A 65 -1.41 -3.58 -5.83
CA THR A 65 -0.80 -3.82 -4.52
C THR A 65 -1.89 -3.74 -3.48
N VAL A 66 -1.92 -4.70 -2.58
CA VAL A 66 -2.87 -4.72 -1.46
C VAL A 66 -2.08 -4.59 -0.17
N GLY A 67 -2.38 -3.58 0.63
CA GLY A 67 -1.79 -3.38 1.95
C GLY A 67 -2.69 -3.94 3.04
N LEU A 68 -2.18 -4.89 3.79
CA LEU A 68 -2.90 -5.61 4.84
C LEU A 68 -2.35 -5.21 6.22
N LEU A 69 -3.24 -4.87 7.13
CA LEU A 69 -2.85 -4.46 8.48
C LEU A 69 -2.63 -5.69 9.37
N VAL A 70 -1.49 -5.71 10.05
CA VAL A 70 -1.17 -6.72 11.07
C VAL A 70 -0.76 -6.03 12.37
N ALA A 71 -0.93 -6.72 13.49
CA ALA A 71 -0.55 -6.19 14.79
C ALA A 71 0.96 -6.27 15.03
N ASP A 72 1.60 -7.33 14.55
CA ASP A 72 3.02 -7.60 14.76
C ASP A 72 3.67 -8.03 13.44
N LEU A 73 4.37 -7.10 12.82
CA LEU A 73 4.98 -7.32 11.51
C LEU A 73 6.06 -8.41 11.56
N ASP A 74 6.91 -8.39 12.59
CA ASP A 74 8.01 -9.35 12.66
C ASP A 74 7.50 -10.78 12.75
N THR A 75 6.48 -11.01 13.56
CA THR A 75 5.82 -12.32 13.66
C THR A 75 5.17 -12.72 12.33
N ALA A 76 4.47 -11.82 11.70
CA ALA A 76 3.80 -12.08 10.42
C ALA A 76 4.81 -12.40 9.31
N VAL A 77 5.91 -11.67 9.24
CA VAL A 77 6.98 -11.94 8.28
C VAL A 77 7.59 -13.32 8.52
N ALA A 78 7.85 -13.66 9.79
CA ALA A 78 8.39 -14.98 10.15
C ALA A 78 7.44 -16.10 9.73
N GLU A 79 6.14 -15.94 9.91
CA GLU A 79 5.14 -16.92 9.49
C GLU A 79 5.11 -17.11 7.97
N LEU A 80 5.16 -16.02 7.21
CA LEU A 80 5.20 -16.10 5.75
C LEU A 80 6.47 -16.81 5.27
N ARG A 81 7.62 -16.47 5.85
CA ARG A 81 8.88 -17.12 5.50
C ARG A 81 8.88 -18.60 5.84
N ALA A 82 8.29 -18.96 6.97
CA ALA A 82 8.14 -20.37 7.36
C ALA A 82 7.22 -21.14 6.41
N ALA A 83 6.27 -20.46 5.79
CA ALA A 83 5.39 -21.03 4.77
C ALA A 83 6.02 -21.05 3.37
N GLY A 84 7.27 -20.65 3.22
CA GLY A 84 7.99 -20.68 1.95
C GLY A 84 7.82 -19.43 1.09
N VAL A 85 7.23 -18.37 1.64
CA VAL A 85 7.03 -17.11 0.92
C VAL A 85 8.26 -16.22 1.09
N ALA A 86 8.79 -15.71 -0.02
CA ALA A 86 9.88 -14.73 0.02
C ALA A 86 9.29 -13.37 0.42
N VAL A 87 9.81 -12.82 1.51
CA VAL A 87 9.40 -11.52 2.03
C VAL A 87 10.64 -10.66 2.17
N ASP A 88 10.58 -9.40 1.71
CA ASP A 88 11.69 -8.48 1.89
C ASP A 88 11.88 -8.10 3.37
N ASP A 89 12.99 -7.46 3.68
CA ASP A 89 13.24 -7.02 5.04
C ASP A 89 12.32 -5.85 5.40
N PRO A 90 11.79 -5.83 6.64
CA PRO A 90 10.94 -4.73 7.08
C PRO A 90 11.61 -3.37 6.93
N GLN A 91 10.84 -2.42 6.45
CA GLN A 91 11.20 -1.02 6.35
C GLN A 91 10.25 -0.21 7.22
N GLN A 92 10.56 1.04 7.44
CA GLN A 92 9.70 1.88 8.25
C GLN A 92 9.75 3.34 7.79
N ASN A 93 8.67 4.02 8.05
CA ASN A 93 8.56 5.46 7.97
C ASN A 93 8.06 5.99 9.32
N ASP A 94 7.61 7.23 9.37
CA ASP A 94 7.16 7.83 10.64
C ASP A 94 5.95 7.14 11.25
N ARG A 95 5.12 6.51 10.43
CA ARG A 95 3.83 5.95 10.85
C ARG A 95 3.76 4.44 10.82
N TYR A 96 4.52 3.82 9.90
CA TYR A 96 4.36 2.40 9.60
C TYR A 96 5.69 1.68 9.53
N ARG A 97 5.62 0.40 9.91
CA ARG A 97 6.60 -0.60 9.48
C ARG A 97 5.91 -1.49 8.47
N TYR A 98 6.63 -1.89 7.43
CA TYR A 98 6.01 -2.64 6.34
C TYR A 98 7.02 -3.56 5.67
N ALA A 99 6.50 -4.61 5.03
CA ALA A 99 7.28 -5.55 4.24
C ALA A 99 6.44 -6.03 3.06
N HIS A 100 7.10 -6.41 1.98
CA HIS A 100 6.45 -6.78 0.73
C HIS A 100 6.67 -8.25 0.41
N PHE A 101 5.68 -8.84 -0.23
CA PHE A 101 5.79 -10.17 -0.79
C PHE A 101 4.93 -10.28 -2.04
N VAL A 102 5.28 -11.23 -2.92
CA VAL A 102 4.47 -11.55 -4.08
C VAL A 102 3.59 -12.74 -3.71
N ALA A 103 2.29 -12.57 -3.89
CA ALA A 103 1.31 -13.62 -3.60
C ALA A 103 1.25 -14.65 -4.74
N PRO A 104 0.60 -15.81 -4.53
CA PRO A 104 0.48 -16.82 -5.59
C PRO A 104 -0.19 -16.36 -6.88
N ASP A 105 -0.97 -15.28 -6.82
CA ASP A 105 -1.58 -14.65 -8.00
C ASP A 105 -0.61 -13.79 -8.81
N GLY A 106 0.64 -13.67 -8.35
CA GLY A 106 1.66 -12.87 -9.02
C GLY A 106 1.64 -11.39 -8.67
N GLU A 107 0.70 -10.94 -7.86
CA GLU A 107 0.59 -9.54 -7.48
C GLU A 107 1.36 -9.23 -6.20
N LEU A 108 1.77 -7.97 -6.06
CA LEU A 108 2.48 -7.50 -4.88
C LEU A 108 1.52 -7.22 -3.74
N TYR A 109 1.87 -7.69 -2.56
CA TYR A 109 1.16 -7.41 -1.31
C TYR A 109 2.12 -6.75 -0.33
N GLU A 110 1.56 -5.99 0.59
CA GLU A 110 2.31 -5.36 1.67
C GLU A 110 1.67 -5.70 3.01
N LEU A 111 2.48 -6.14 3.96
CA LEU A 111 2.06 -6.22 5.36
C LEU A 111 2.46 -4.92 6.04
N VAL A 112 1.54 -4.34 6.78
CA VAL A 112 1.71 -3.03 7.40
C VAL A 112 1.38 -3.11 8.89
N GLU A 113 2.29 -2.58 9.71
CA GLU A 113 2.08 -2.42 11.15
C GLU A 113 2.11 -0.94 11.48
N GLU A 114 1.14 -0.47 12.26
CA GLU A 114 1.15 0.91 12.74
C GLU A 114 2.19 1.07 13.84
N ARG A 115 3.02 2.10 13.73
CA ARG A 115 4.02 2.41 14.75
C ARG A 115 3.38 3.12 15.91
N ALA A 116 3.71 2.67 17.13
CA ALA A 116 3.17 3.25 18.36
C ALA A 116 3.51 4.74 18.53
N ALA A 117 4.71 5.17 18.06
CA ALA A 117 5.15 6.55 18.18
C ALA A 117 4.43 7.50 17.21
N GLY A 118 3.85 6.96 16.16
CA GLY A 118 3.13 7.72 15.14
C GLY A 118 1.65 7.52 15.24
N LYS A 119 1.06 7.65 16.44
CA LYS A 119 -0.39 7.46 16.61
C LYS A 119 -1.16 8.25 15.58
N SER A 120 -1.61 7.57 14.55
CA SER A 120 -2.59 8.14 13.66
C SER A 120 -3.86 8.35 14.48
N ARG A 121 -4.36 9.57 14.47
CA ARG A 121 -5.66 9.84 15.08
C ARG A 121 -6.71 9.00 14.36
N PRO A 122 -7.69 8.44 15.08
CA PRO A 122 -8.82 7.82 14.44
C PRO A 122 -9.40 8.78 13.40
N GLY A 123 -9.55 8.30 12.18
CA GLY A 123 -10.07 9.12 11.09
C GLY A 123 -9.06 10.04 10.42
N SER A 124 -7.77 9.99 10.75
CA SER A 124 -6.76 10.74 10.03
C SER A 124 -6.63 10.21 8.60
N PRO A 125 -6.82 11.05 7.57
CA PRO A 125 -6.72 10.60 6.19
C PRO A 125 -5.27 10.42 5.72
N CYS A 126 -4.31 10.93 6.47
CA CYS A 126 -2.92 10.95 6.03
C CYS A 126 -2.20 9.68 6.40
N ARG A 127 -2.46 8.63 5.66
CA ARG A 127 -1.65 7.42 5.74
C ARG A 127 -0.64 7.47 4.61
N ALA A 128 0.64 7.53 4.98
CA ALA A 128 1.71 7.48 3.99
C ALA A 128 1.85 6.03 3.52
N PHE A 129 1.57 5.81 2.27
CA PHE A 129 1.79 4.52 1.66
C PHE A 129 3.12 4.54 0.95
N ALA A 130 3.93 3.52 1.19
CA ALA A 130 5.07 3.28 0.35
C ALA A 130 4.58 2.50 -0.86
N VAL A 131 4.65 3.11 -2.03
CA VAL A 131 4.44 2.37 -3.27
C VAL A 131 5.79 1.77 -3.63
N PRO A 132 5.94 0.44 -3.55
CA PRO A 132 7.22 -0.16 -3.84
C PRO A 132 7.56 0.00 -5.31
N ARG A 133 8.78 0.43 -5.54
CA ARG A 133 9.35 0.38 -6.88
C ARG A 133 9.87 -1.02 -7.11
N ARG A 134 9.58 -1.54 -8.26
CA ARG A 134 10.23 -2.75 -8.70
C ARG A 134 11.67 -2.45 -9.05
N GLN A 135 12.55 -3.20 -8.46
CA GLN A 135 13.97 -3.13 -8.76
C GLN A 135 14.31 -4.08 -9.91
#